data_e7fb796499d16b3391bb02063b04680d
#
_entry.id   e7fb796499d16b3391bb02063b04680d
#
_cell.length_a   1.000
_cell.length_b   1.000
_cell.length_c   1.000
_cell.angle_alpha   90.00
_cell.angle_beta   90.00
_cell.angle_gamma   90.00
#
_symmetry.space_group_name_H-M   'P 1'
#
loop_
_entity.id
_entity.type
_entity.pdbx_description
1 polymer ?
#
loop_
_entity_poly.entity_id
_entity_poly.type
_entity_poly.pdbx_seq_one_letter_code
_entity_poly.pdbx_strand_id
1 'polypeptide(L)'
;MAKINTIGVLTSGGDAPGMNAAIRAVTRAAIYNGWKVKGIYRGWEGLINNEIKDFTSESVSGTINRGGTILRTARSKGFMSEEGRAKAYENLKAHGIDALIVIGGNGSLAGAQVIATEYDIPCVGLPGTIDNDLYGTDTTIGYDTALNTIMECVDKIRDTANSHNRIFFVEVMGRDAGFLAQNAAIATGAEAAIIPEDRTDVDQLATFIGRGVRKSKNSSIVLVSESKKDGTGGAQYYADRLIHEYPEYEARVTILGHLQRGGIPTANDRILASRLGVAAIEALKDGQRNVMIGVKNDQIVYVPFNKAIRVDKPIDRELINVLNVLSI
;
A
#
# COMPACT_ATOMS: atom_id res chain seq x y z
N MET A 1 -32.02 11.43 0.57
CA MET A 1 -30.71 11.29 1.23
C MET A 1 -30.46 12.54 2.06
N ALA A 2 -29.86 12.41 3.25
CA ALA A 2 -29.45 13.57 4.03
C ALA A 2 -28.43 14.39 3.22
N LYS A 3 -28.54 15.71 3.29
CA LYS A 3 -27.63 16.62 2.57
C LYS A 3 -26.28 16.62 3.28
N ILE A 4 -25.21 16.23 2.57
CA ILE A 4 -23.85 16.33 3.09
C ILE A 4 -23.39 17.78 3.06
N ASN A 5 -22.96 18.31 4.22
CA ASN A 5 -22.41 19.64 4.35
C ASN A 5 -20.99 19.62 4.93
N THR A 6 -20.65 18.58 5.69
CA THR A 6 -19.34 18.44 6.36
C THR A 6 -18.83 17.01 6.20
N ILE A 7 -17.59 16.86 5.78
CA ILE A 7 -16.91 15.57 5.70
C ILE A 7 -15.75 15.49 6.70
N GLY A 8 -15.51 14.30 7.22
CA GLY A 8 -14.29 13.95 7.92
C GLY A 8 -13.32 13.24 7.00
N VAL A 9 -12.03 13.59 7.05
CA VAL A 9 -10.97 12.88 6.34
C VAL A 9 -9.94 12.34 7.32
N LEU A 10 -9.59 11.07 7.18
CA LEU A 10 -8.58 10.41 8.01
C LEU A 10 -7.66 9.51 7.17
N THR A 11 -6.45 9.31 7.68
CA THR A 11 -5.53 8.27 7.22
C THR A 11 -5.38 7.23 8.32
N SER A 12 -5.34 5.95 7.96
CA SER A 12 -5.26 4.85 8.92
C SER A 12 -4.40 3.71 8.36
N GLY A 13 -3.82 2.91 9.25
CA GLY A 13 -2.92 1.83 8.88
C GLY A 13 -1.47 2.29 8.70
N GLY A 14 -0.73 1.64 7.82
CA GLY A 14 0.61 2.10 7.43
C GLY A 14 0.52 3.32 6.52
N ASP A 15 1.47 4.22 6.67
CA ASP A 15 1.60 5.35 5.76
C ASP A 15 2.11 4.89 4.37
N ALA A 16 1.75 5.67 3.36
CA ALA A 16 2.17 5.43 1.98
C ALA A 16 2.44 6.78 1.28
N PRO A 17 3.48 6.87 0.44
CA PRO A 17 3.75 8.07 -0.33
C PRO A 17 2.58 8.41 -1.25
N GLY A 18 2.08 9.64 -1.19
CA GLY A 18 0.87 10.06 -1.92
C GLY A 18 -0.37 10.23 -1.06
N MET A 19 -0.39 9.76 0.21
CA MET A 19 -1.51 10.03 1.12
C MET A 19 -1.77 11.51 1.29
N ASN A 20 -0.74 12.35 1.36
CA ASN A 20 -0.90 13.80 1.44
C ASN A 20 -1.52 14.40 0.17
N ALA A 21 -1.20 13.87 -0.99
CA ALA A 21 -1.84 14.27 -2.25
C ALA A 21 -3.34 13.91 -2.25
N ALA A 22 -3.70 12.73 -1.71
CA ALA A 22 -5.10 12.32 -1.55
C ALA A 22 -5.86 13.21 -0.56
N ILE A 23 -5.28 13.49 0.65
CA ILE A 23 -5.87 14.42 1.62
C ILE A 23 -6.11 15.79 0.99
N ARG A 24 -5.12 16.29 0.24
CA ARG A 24 -5.23 17.57 -0.48
C ARG A 24 -6.36 17.54 -1.51
N ALA A 25 -6.45 16.50 -2.30
CA ALA A 25 -7.47 16.39 -3.34
C ALA A 25 -8.88 16.32 -2.75
N VAL A 26 -9.11 15.48 -1.74
CA VAL A 26 -10.37 15.39 -0.99
C VAL A 26 -10.75 16.73 -0.40
N THR A 27 -9.83 17.38 0.32
CA THR A 27 -10.09 18.67 0.97
C THR A 27 -10.50 19.73 -0.04
N ARG A 28 -9.75 19.88 -1.12
CA ARG A 28 -10.02 20.92 -2.13
C ARG A 28 -11.28 20.62 -2.93
N ALA A 29 -11.54 19.37 -3.28
CA ALA A 29 -12.76 18.98 -3.99
C ALA A 29 -14.02 19.20 -3.12
N ALA A 30 -13.96 18.90 -1.83
CA ALA A 30 -15.05 19.17 -0.89
C ALA A 30 -15.33 20.67 -0.76
N ILE A 31 -14.29 21.48 -0.56
CA ILE A 31 -14.42 22.96 -0.47
C ILE A 31 -14.98 23.53 -1.79
N TYR A 32 -14.52 23.06 -2.95
CA TYR A 32 -15.04 23.46 -4.27
C TYR A 32 -16.54 23.19 -4.40
N ASN A 33 -17.05 22.12 -3.76
CA ASN A 33 -18.47 21.79 -3.71
C ASN A 33 -19.23 22.48 -2.56
N GLY A 34 -18.61 23.42 -1.84
CA GLY A 34 -19.21 24.19 -0.74
C GLY A 34 -19.30 23.42 0.58
N TRP A 35 -18.59 22.28 0.73
CA TRP A 35 -18.60 21.49 1.95
C TRP A 35 -17.49 21.92 2.90
N LYS A 36 -17.73 21.75 4.21
CA LYS A 36 -16.72 21.87 5.25
C LYS A 36 -15.93 20.57 5.36
N VAL A 37 -14.65 20.70 5.75
CA VAL A 37 -13.76 19.55 5.91
C VAL A 37 -13.18 19.54 7.32
N LYS A 38 -13.22 18.39 7.96
CA LYS A 38 -12.60 18.12 9.26
C LYS A 38 -11.48 17.09 9.03
N GLY A 39 -10.23 17.46 9.36
CA GLY A 39 -9.11 16.54 9.41
C GLY A 39 -9.10 15.79 10.74
N ILE A 40 -9.13 14.46 10.69
CA ILE A 40 -9.09 13.59 11.86
C ILE A 40 -7.66 13.05 11.98
N TYR A 41 -6.95 13.46 13.02
CA TYR A 41 -5.57 13.06 13.24
C TYR A 41 -5.50 11.66 13.83
N ARG A 42 -4.41 10.93 13.54
CA ARG A 42 -4.15 9.57 14.01
C ARG A 42 -5.27 8.54 13.73
N GLY A 43 -6.01 8.75 12.66
CA GLY A 43 -7.02 7.80 12.16
C GLY A 43 -8.12 7.48 13.17
N TRP A 44 -8.45 6.20 13.30
CA TRP A 44 -9.51 5.73 14.20
C TRP A 44 -9.24 6.03 15.67
N GLU A 45 -7.98 5.99 16.10
CA GLU A 45 -7.58 6.34 17.45
C GLU A 45 -7.88 7.79 17.78
N GLY A 46 -7.50 8.69 16.88
CA GLY A 46 -7.77 10.11 17.05
C GLY A 46 -9.26 10.46 16.94
N LEU A 47 -10.04 9.69 16.18
CA LEU A 47 -11.49 9.86 16.16
C LEU A 47 -12.13 9.55 17.53
N ILE A 48 -11.68 8.48 18.22
CA ILE A 48 -12.09 8.15 19.58
C ILE A 48 -11.67 9.25 20.57
N ASN A 49 -10.47 9.81 20.39
CA ASN A 49 -9.88 10.80 21.29
C ASN A 49 -10.24 12.26 20.94
N ASN A 50 -11.16 12.46 19.98
CA ASN A 50 -11.62 13.78 19.54
C ASN A 50 -10.49 14.67 18.96
N GLU A 51 -9.51 14.08 18.26
CA GLU A 51 -8.41 14.80 17.62
C GLU A 51 -8.83 15.31 16.24
N ILE A 52 -9.83 16.17 16.20
CA ILE A 52 -10.49 16.67 15.00
C ILE A 52 -10.22 18.15 14.86
N LYS A 53 -9.84 18.60 13.66
CA LYS A 53 -9.59 20.03 13.36
C LYS A 53 -10.25 20.44 12.04
N ASP A 54 -10.65 21.71 11.97
CA ASP A 54 -11.09 22.30 10.72
C ASP A 54 -9.96 22.33 9.69
N PHE A 55 -10.28 21.92 8.46
CA PHE A 55 -9.37 21.99 7.33
C PHE A 55 -9.86 23.01 6.31
N THR A 56 -8.94 23.87 5.88
CA THR A 56 -9.11 24.83 4.80
C THR A 56 -8.21 24.44 3.62
N SER A 57 -8.31 25.18 2.51
CA SER A 57 -7.39 25.00 1.38
C SER A 57 -5.92 25.26 1.76
N GLU A 58 -5.68 26.10 2.76
CA GLU A 58 -4.35 26.41 3.29
C GLU A 58 -3.77 25.26 4.10
N SER A 59 -4.63 24.54 4.87
CA SER A 59 -4.22 23.38 5.67
C SER A 59 -3.50 22.30 4.84
N VAL A 60 -3.79 22.23 3.55
CA VAL A 60 -3.24 21.24 2.60
C VAL A 60 -2.31 21.87 1.55
N SER A 61 -1.95 23.15 1.73
CA SER A 61 -1.03 23.84 0.83
C SER A 61 0.39 23.27 0.99
N GLY A 62 1.12 23.10 -0.12
CA GLY A 62 2.50 22.60 -0.12
C GLY A 62 2.66 21.17 0.37
N THR A 63 1.58 20.35 0.38
CA THR A 63 1.64 18.97 0.90
C THR A 63 1.74 17.88 -0.18
N ILE A 64 1.47 18.21 -1.45
CA ILE A 64 1.39 17.23 -2.54
C ILE A 64 2.68 16.43 -2.76
N ASN A 65 3.82 17.02 -2.49
CA ASN A 65 5.15 16.42 -2.66
C ASN A 65 5.73 15.84 -1.36
N ARG A 66 4.97 15.84 -0.27
CA ARG A 66 5.44 15.33 1.03
C ARG A 66 5.08 13.87 1.19
N GLY A 67 6.07 13.04 1.54
CA GLY A 67 5.85 11.66 1.98
C GLY A 67 5.14 11.58 3.33
N GLY A 68 4.79 10.36 3.75
CA GLY A 68 4.02 10.13 4.96
C GLY A 68 2.62 10.72 4.89
N THR A 69 2.05 11.10 6.04
CA THR A 69 0.73 11.71 6.14
C THR A 69 0.69 12.84 7.17
N ILE A 70 0.16 14.01 6.78
CA ILE A 70 -0.01 15.16 7.67
C ILE A 70 -1.03 14.89 8.77
N LEU A 71 -1.98 13.98 8.54
CA LEU A 71 -2.97 13.55 9.54
C LEU A 71 -2.41 12.50 10.51
N ARG A 72 -1.22 11.96 10.25
CA ARG A 72 -0.63 10.88 11.02
C ARG A 72 -1.49 9.61 11.02
N THR A 73 -0.96 8.51 11.49
CA THR A 73 -1.68 7.25 11.68
C THR A 73 -1.39 6.69 13.07
N ALA A 74 -2.30 5.87 13.57
CA ALA A 74 -2.09 5.06 14.76
C ALA A 74 -2.86 3.74 14.64
N ARG A 75 -2.33 2.70 15.26
CA ARG A 75 -3.11 1.48 15.50
C ARG A 75 -4.09 1.75 16.62
N SER A 76 -5.38 1.44 16.41
CA SER A 76 -6.41 1.62 17.44
C SER A 76 -6.97 0.27 17.86
N LYS A 77 -6.60 -0.18 19.04
CA LYS A 77 -7.26 -1.33 19.68
C LYS A 77 -8.65 -0.95 20.19
N GLY A 78 -8.82 0.30 20.63
CA GLY A 78 -10.10 0.83 21.12
C GLY A 78 -11.19 0.78 20.06
N PHE A 79 -10.87 1.04 18.79
CA PHE A 79 -11.86 1.01 17.70
C PHE A 79 -12.38 -0.40 17.38
N MET A 80 -11.70 -1.45 17.84
CA MET A 80 -12.19 -2.81 17.71
C MET A 80 -13.34 -3.14 18.67
N SER A 81 -13.53 -2.37 19.74
CA SER A 81 -14.65 -2.51 20.69
C SER A 81 -15.85 -1.67 20.26
N GLU A 82 -17.05 -2.12 20.63
CA GLU A 82 -18.30 -1.36 20.41
C GLU A 82 -18.28 -0.02 21.16
N GLU A 83 -17.77 0.00 22.40
CA GLU A 83 -17.63 1.22 23.18
C GLU A 83 -16.75 2.27 22.50
N GLY A 84 -15.60 1.86 21.97
CA GLY A 84 -14.71 2.76 21.23
C GLY A 84 -15.35 3.33 19.97
N ARG A 85 -16.11 2.50 19.23
CA ARG A 85 -16.84 2.94 18.03
C ARG A 85 -18.01 3.86 18.38
N ALA A 86 -18.72 3.59 19.48
CA ALA A 86 -19.77 4.48 19.97
C ALA A 86 -19.22 5.87 20.29
N LYS A 87 -18.10 5.94 21.02
CA LYS A 87 -17.42 7.20 21.31
C LYS A 87 -16.93 7.92 20.05
N ALA A 88 -16.38 7.17 19.08
CA ALA A 88 -16.00 7.71 17.79
C ALA A 88 -17.20 8.35 17.06
N TYR A 89 -18.34 7.68 17.06
CA TYR A 89 -19.57 8.19 16.45
C TYR A 89 -20.15 9.42 17.17
N GLU A 90 -20.09 9.45 18.50
CA GLU A 90 -20.47 10.65 19.27
C GLU A 90 -19.62 11.86 18.87
N ASN A 91 -18.30 11.68 18.70
CA ASN A 91 -17.41 12.73 18.24
C ASN A 91 -17.74 13.17 16.80
N LEU A 92 -18.08 12.25 15.89
CA LEU A 92 -18.55 12.62 14.53
C LEU A 92 -19.78 13.52 14.60
N LYS A 93 -20.77 13.17 15.44
CA LYS A 93 -21.99 13.98 15.61
C LYS A 93 -21.69 15.34 16.24
N ALA A 94 -20.84 15.38 17.26
CA ALA A 94 -20.46 16.62 17.93
C ALA A 94 -19.79 17.62 16.98
N HIS A 95 -19.06 17.12 15.99
CA HIS A 95 -18.42 17.94 14.95
C HIS A 95 -19.28 18.15 13.70
N GLY A 96 -20.51 17.63 13.67
CA GLY A 96 -21.42 17.72 12.53
C GLY A 96 -20.90 17.08 11.26
N ILE A 97 -20.14 15.97 11.40
CA ILE A 97 -19.59 15.23 10.24
C ILE A 97 -20.65 14.31 9.68
N ASP A 98 -21.04 14.54 8.44
CA ASP A 98 -22.10 13.82 7.73
C ASP A 98 -21.58 12.57 6.98
N ALA A 99 -20.30 12.55 6.61
CA ALA A 99 -19.68 11.45 5.88
C ALA A 99 -18.17 11.37 6.14
N LEU A 100 -17.58 10.20 5.93
CA LEU A 100 -16.15 9.95 6.12
C LEU A 100 -15.44 9.59 4.82
N ILE A 101 -14.27 10.17 4.62
CA ILE A 101 -13.27 9.70 3.64
C ILE A 101 -12.13 9.03 4.40
N VAL A 102 -11.90 7.75 4.11
CA VAL A 102 -10.92 6.91 4.78
C VAL A 102 -9.81 6.52 3.80
N ILE A 103 -8.59 6.98 4.05
CA ILE A 103 -7.42 6.69 3.20
C ILE A 103 -6.57 5.63 3.90
N GLY A 104 -6.43 4.45 3.31
CA GLY A 104 -5.64 3.38 3.91
C GLY A 104 -5.83 2.03 3.23
N GLY A 105 -5.26 0.97 3.83
CA GLY A 105 -5.33 -0.40 3.34
C GLY A 105 -6.52 -1.19 3.91
N ASN A 106 -6.46 -2.52 3.76
CA ASN A 106 -7.52 -3.48 4.15
C ASN A 106 -8.10 -3.24 5.54
N GLY A 107 -7.26 -3.09 6.56
CA GLY A 107 -7.73 -2.86 7.94
C GLY A 107 -8.47 -1.53 8.13
N SER A 108 -8.05 -0.49 7.40
CA SER A 108 -8.70 0.82 7.45
C SER A 108 -10.08 0.81 6.81
N LEU A 109 -10.21 0.13 5.67
CA LEU A 109 -11.49 -0.03 4.97
C LEU A 109 -12.44 -0.96 5.75
N ALA A 110 -11.90 -1.97 6.45
CA ALA A 110 -12.69 -2.80 7.37
C ALA A 110 -13.28 -1.95 8.51
N GLY A 111 -12.49 -1.06 9.10
CA GLY A 111 -12.98 -0.11 10.09
C GLY A 111 -14.08 0.82 9.53
N ALA A 112 -13.90 1.31 8.29
CA ALA A 112 -14.91 2.11 7.60
C ALA A 112 -16.21 1.34 7.36
N GLN A 113 -16.12 0.07 6.97
CA GLN A 113 -17.29 -0.79 6.79
C GLN A 113 -18.06 -1.00 8.10
N VAL A 114 -17.35 -1.24 9.20
CA VAL A 114 -17.99 -1.51 10.50
C VAL A 114 -18.74 -0.27 10.98
N ILE A 115 -18.09 0.89 11.04
CA ILE A 115 -18.75 2.13 11.53
C ILE A 115 -19.91 2.56 10.61
N ALA A 116 -19.76 2.36 9.29
CA ALA A 116 -20.82 2.64 8.34
C ALA A 116 -22.04 1.74 8.53
N THR A 117 -21.83 0.48 8.91
CA THR A 117 -22.91 -0.48 9.14
C THR A 117 -23.59 -0.24 10.48
N GLU A 118 -22.83 0.04 11.53
CA GLU A 118 -23.37 0.23 12.89
C GLU A 118 -24.14 1.54 13.05
N TYR A 119 -23.70 2.61 12.39
CA TYR A 119 -24.22 3.96 12.62
C TYR A 119 -24.80 4.64 11.39
N ASP A 120 -24.92 3.91 10.28
CA ASP A 120 -25.46 4.42 9.00
C ASP A 120 -24.77 5.69 8.47
N ILE A 121 -23.46 5.87 8.79
CA ILE A 121 -22.68 7.00 8.28
C ILE A 121 -22.08 6.66 6.92
N PRO A 122 -22.28 7.49 5.88
CA PRO A 122 -21.67 7.28 4.57
C PRO A 122 -20.14 7.29 4.66
N CYS A 123 -19.49 6.22 4.18
CA CYS A 123 -18.05 6.13 4.10
C CYS A 123 -17.60 5.88 2.67
N VAL A 124 -16.53 6.56 2.25
CA VAL A 124 -15.83 6.30 1.00
C VAL A 124 -14.35 6.06 1.30
N GLY A 125 -13.79 4.98 0.74
CA GLY A 125 -12.41 4.59 0.94
C GLY A 125 -11.52 4.97 -0.23
N LEU A 126 -10.27 5.33 0.05
CA LEU A 126 -9.20 5.47 -0.93
C LEU A 126 -8.09 4.46 -0.62
N PRO A 127 -7.62 3.69 -1.62
CA PRO A 127 -6.63 2.64 -1.44
C PRO A 127 -5.23 3.23 -1.20
N GLY A 128 -4.89 3.53 0.05
CA GLY A 128 -3.61 4.08 0.48
C GLY A 128 -2.75 2.99 1.13
N THR A 129 -1.99 2.25 0.33
CA THR A 129 -1.07 1.19 0.76
C THR A 129 -0.02 0.92 -0.30
N ILE A 130 1.20 0.58 0.10
CA ILE A 130 2.26 0.17 -0.83
C ILE A 130 2.13 -1.29 -1.26
N ASP A 131 1.33 -2.10 -0.56
CA ASP A 131 1.26 -3.55 -0.74
C ASP A 131 0.52 -3.95 -2.03
N ASN A 132 -0.27 -3.04 -2.61
CA ASN A 132 -1.11 -3.22 -3.82
C ASN A 132 -2.07 -4.42 -3.77
N ASP A 133 -2.49 -4.80 -2.57
CA ASP A 133 -3.24 -6.02 -2.26
C ASP A 133 -4.78 -5.83 -2.23
N LEU A 134 -5.28 -4.63 -2.49
CA LEU A 134 -6.71 -4.33 -2.47
C LEU A 134 -7.41 -4.77 -3.77
N TYR A 135 -8.42 -5.62 -3.64
CA TYR A 135 -9.21 -6.08 -4.78
C TYR A 135 -10.02 -4.96 -5.43
N GLY A 136 -10.09 -5.01 -6.76
CA GLY A 136 -10.91 -4.08 -7.56
C GLY A 136 -10.21 -2.79 -7.96
N THR A 137 -8.92 -2.66 -7.70
CA THR A 137 -8.08 -1.59 -8.25
C THR A 137 -6.80 -2.15 -8.86
N ASP A 138 -6.35 -1.60 -9.98
CA ASP A 138 -5.10 -2.02 -10.62
C ASP A 138 -3.89 -1.59 -9.80
N THR A 139 -3.96 -0.39 -9.21
CA THR A 139 -2.88 0.17 -8.41
C THR A 139 -3.40 0.91 -7.18
N THR A 140 -2.59 0.95 -6.12
CA THR A 140 -2.86 1.66 -4.87
C THR A 140 -1.92 2.85 -4.71
N ILE A 141 -2.36 3.87 -3.96
CA ILE A 141 -1.56 5.07 -3.66
C ILE A 141 -0.34 4.66 -2.83
N GLY A 142 0.84 4.98 -3.34
CA GLY A 142 2.14 4.70 -2.71
C GLY A 142 2.88 3.50 -3.29
N TYR A 143 2.20 2.66 -4.07
CA TYR A 143 2.79 1.49 -4.69
C TYR A 143 3.90 1.84 -5.70
N ASP A 144 3.63 2.77 -6.60
CA ASP A 144 4.60 3.19 -7.63
C ASP A 144 5.86 3.81 -6.99
N THR A 145 5.70 4.62 -5.95
CA THR A 145 6.83 5.20 -5.23
C THR A 145 7.65 4.13 -4.50
N ALA A 146 7.00 3.17 -3.85
CA ALA A 146 7.68 2.05 -3.20
C ALA A 146 8.47 1.21 -4.21
N LEU A 147 7.89 0.94 -5.38
CA LEU A 147 8.55 0.21 -6.47
C LEU A 147 9.80 0.95 -6.97
N ASN A 148 9.72 2.27 -7.17
CA ASN A 148 10.87 3.10 -7.56
C ASN A 148 11.96 3.10 -6.49
N THR A 149 11.60 3.14 -5.20
CA THR A 149 12.55 3.05 -4.09
C THR A 149 13.27 1.69 -4.10
N ILE A 150 12.55 0.60 -4.34
CA ILE A 150 13.15 -0.74 -4.47
C ILE A 150 14.11 -0.78 -5.65
N MET A 151 13.70 -0.29 -6.81
CA MET A 151 14.57 -0.22 -8.01
C MET A 151 15.88 0.51 -7.71
N GLU A 152 15.81 1.70 -7.14
CA GLU A 152 17.00 2.51 -6.79
C GLU A 152 17.94 1.74 -5.84
N CYS A 153 17.39 1.03 -4.86
CA CYS A 153 18.19 0.22 -3.93
C CYS A 153 18.83 -0.99 -4.63
N VAL A 154 18.07 -1.70 -5.46
CA VAL A 154 18.56 -2.90 -6.16
C VAL A 154 19.63 -2.54 -7.18
N ASP A 155 19.50 -1.41 -7.89
CA ASP A 155 20.52 -0.94 -8.83
C ASP A 155 21.85 -0.69 -8.11
N LYS A 156 21.83 -0.06 -6.93
CA LYS A 156 23.03 0.12 -6.08
C LYS A 156 23.63 -1.21 -5.60
N ILE A 157 22.77 -2.20 -5.26
CA ILE A 157 23.21 -3.54 -4.89
C ILE A 157 23.85 -4.23 -6.10
N ARG A 158 23.30 -4.06 -7.29
CA ARG A 158 23.83 -4.65 -8.52
C ARG A 158 25.25 -4.18 -8.85
N ASP A 159 25.55 -2.90 -8.64
CA ASP A 159 26.89 -2.34 -8.84
C ASP A 159 27.93 -3.07 -7.96
N THR A 160 27.59 -3.30 -6.70
CA THR A 160 28.49 -4.06 -5.80
C THR A 160 28.48 -5.56 -6.06
N ALA A 161 27.33 -6.12 -6.47
CA ALA A 161 27.21 -7.54 -6.78
C ALA A 161 28.11 -7.94 -7.95
N ASN A 162 28.18 -7.13 -8.98
CA ASN A 162 29.02 -7.35 -10.17
C ASN A 162 30.54 -7.38 -9.84
N SER A 163 30.93 -6.83 -8.71
CA SER A 163 32.33 -6.85 -8.26
C SER A 163 32.72 -8.13 -7.51
N HIS A 164 31.75 -9.00 -7.18
CA HIS A 164 31.95 -10.21 -6.41
C HIS A 164 31.02 -11.31 -6.91
N ASN A 165 31.49 -12.55 -6.92
CA ASN A 165 30.67 -13.72 -7.32
C ASN A 165 29.71 -14.14 -6.19
N ARG A 166 28.61 -13.35 -5.97
CA ARG A 166 27.70 -13.51 -4.83
C ARG A 166 26.25 -13.48 -5.26
N ILE A 167 25.41 -14.13 -4.47
CA ILE A 167 23.97 -14.12 -4.59
C ILE A 167 23.41 -13.16 -3.54
N PHE A 168 22.63 -12.16 -3.99
CA PHE A 168 21.98 -11.20 -3.12
C PHE A 168 20.49 -11.51 -2.99
N PHE A 169 20.05 -11.78 -1.77
CA PHE A 169 18.63 -11.85 -1.43
C PHE A 169 18.19 -10.48 -0.90
N VAL A 170 17.29 -9.83 -1.63
CA VAL A 170 16.79 -8.50 -1.27
C VAL A 170 15.35 -8.63 -0.80
N GLU A 171 15.13 -8.42 0.51
CA GLU A 171 13.79 -8.49 1.10
C GLU A 171 13.04 -7.18 0.89
N VAL A 172 11.81 -7.32 0.38
CA VAL A 172 10.88 -6.22 0.15
C VAL A 172 9.59 -6.43 0.91
N MET A 173 8.92 -5.33 1.27
CA MET A 173 7.61 -5.36 1.91
C MET A 173 6.54 -5.93 0.97
N GLY A 174 5.30 -6.00 1.41
CA GLY A 174 4.15 -6.53 0.67
C GLY A 174 3.24 -7.39 1.53
N ARG A 175 3.62 -7.68 2.79
CA ARG A 175 2.89 -8.55 3.71
C ARG A 175 2.65 -9.94 3.13
N ASP A 176 1.36 -10.28 2.93
CA ASP A 176 0.92 -11.55 2.39
C ASP A 176 0.77 -11.53 0.86
N ALA A 177 1.29 -10.47 0.19
CA ALA A 177 1.19 -10.25 -1.24
C ALA A 177 2.57 -10.01 -1.90
N GLY A 178 2.79 -10.61 -3.05
CA GLY A 178 4.05 -10.59 -3.79
C GLY A 178 4.17 -9.49 -4.85
N PHE A 179 3.25 -8.55 -4.95
CA PHE A 179 3.23 -7.55 -6.03
C PHE A 179 4.50 -6.70 -6.10
N LEU A 180 5.04 -6.25 -4.95
CA LEU A 180 6.29 -5.48 -4.92
C LEU A 180 7.47 -6.33 -5.39
N ALA A 181 7.61 -7.55 -4.86
CA ALA A 181 8.71 -8.44 -5.23
C ALA A 181 8.67 -8.83 -6.72
N GLN A 182 7.48 -9.19 -7.23
CA GLN A 182 7.28 -9.57 -8.63
C GLN A 182 7.64 -8.43 -9.59
N ASN A 183 7.03 -7.26 -9.38
CA ASN A 183 7.23 -6.14 -10.29
C ASN A 183 8.63 -5.52 -10.18
N ALA A 184 9.19 -5.49 -8.97
CA ALA A 184 10.57 -5.04 -8.76
C ALA A 184 11.57 -6.00 -9.43
N ALA A 185 11.35 -7.31 -9.37
CA ALA A 185 12.23 -8.27 -10.04
C ALA A 185 12.27 -8.06 -11.55
N ILE A 186 11.12 -7.84 -12.17
CA ILE A 186 11.04 -7.53 -13.60
C ILE A 186 11.73 -6.20 -13.90
N ALA A 187 11.40 -5.14 -13.13
CA ALA A 187 11.90 -3.80 -13.39
C ALA A 187 13.42 -3.66 -13.19
N THR A 188 14.00 -4.47 -12.32
CA THR A 188 15.46 -4.48 -12.05
C THR A 188 16.23 -5.56 -12.81
N GLY A 189 15.55 -6.44 -13.55
CA GLY A 189 16.19 -7.59 -14.20
C GLY A 189 16.80 -8.58 -13.21
N ALA A 190 16.16 -8.77 -12.05
CA ALA A 190 16.57 -9.77 -11.09
C ALA A 190 16.31 -11.19 -11.65
N GLU A 191 17.08 -12.17 -11.18
CA GLU A 191 17.02 -13.54 -11.65
C GLU A 191 15.79 -14.30 -11.14
N ALA A 192 15.22 -13.88 -10.00
CA ALA A 192 14.02 -14.48 -9.45
C ALA A 192 13.25 -13.53 -8.51
N ALA A 193 11.97 -13.83 -8.31
CA ALA A 193 11.15 -13.30 -7.24
C ALA A 193 10.57 -14.46 -6.42
N ILE A 194 10.73 -14.40 -5.11
CA ILE A 194 10.10 -15.35 -4.18
C ILE A 194 8.92 -14.66 -3.54
N ILE A 195 7.72 -15.12 -3.85
CA ILE A 195 6.45 -14.49 -3.47
C ILE A 195 5.52 -15.48 -2.74
N PRO A 196 4.62 -14.98 -1.85
CA PRO A 196 3.74 -15.85 -1.07
C PRO A 196 2.77 -16.68 -1.91
N GLU A 197 2.34 -16.15 -3.07
CA GLU A 197 1.36 -16.77 -3.98
C GLU A 197 1.96 -17.88 -4.83
N ASP A 198 3.26 -17.84 -5.07
CA ASP A 198 3.99 -18.89 -5.74
C ASP A 198 4.88 -19.58 -4.70
N ARG A 199 4.51 -20.79 -4.29
CA ARG A 199 5.30 -21.61 -3.37
C ARG A 199 6.50 -22.18 -4.13
N THR A 200 7.43 -21.30 -4.46
CA THR A 200 8.68 -21.68 -5.10
C THR A 200 9.46 -22.54 -4.12
N ASP A 201 9.67 -23.78 -4.48
CA ASP A 201 10.53 -24.68 -3.75
C ASP A 201 12.01 -24.23 -3.95
N VAL A 202 12.90 -24.54 -2.98
CA VAL A 202 14.34 -24.24 -3.11
C VAL A 202 14.93 -24.84 -4.37
N ASP A 203 14.39 -25.94 -4.85
CA ASP A 203 14.80 -26.55 -6.11
C ASP A 203 14.62 -25.64 -7.33
N GLN A 204 13.59 -24.78 -7.34
CA GLN A 204 13.43 -23.77 -8.38
C GLN A 204 14.48 -22.66 -8.24
N LEU A 205 14.76 -22.22 -7.01
CA LEU A 205 15.83 -21.27 -6.75
C LEU A 205 17.19 -21.80 -7.21
N ALA A 206 17.53 -23.04 -6.87
CA ALA A 206 18.73 -23.71 -7.32
C ALA A 206 18.77 -23.83 -8.85
N THR A 207 17.63 -24.09 -9.49
CA THR A 207 17.52 -24.13 -10.95
C THR A 207 17.80 -22.76 -11.57
N PHE A 208 17.26 -21.66 -11.01
CA PHE A 208 17.53 -20.30 -11.47
C PHE A 208 19.00 -19.93 -11.29
N ILE A 209 19.56 -20.18 -10.09
CA ILE A 209 20.96 -19.90 -9.78
C ILE A 209 21.89 -20.74 -10.66
N GLY A 210 21.60 -22.04 -10.82
CA GLY A 210 22.38 -22.92 -11.70
C GLY A 210 22.37 -22.50 -13.17
N ARG A 211 21.28 -21.91 -13.66
CA ARG A 211 21.21 -21.31 -15.01
C ARG A 211 22.09 -20.06 -15.11
N GLY A 212 22.09 -19.19 -14.12
CA GLY A 212 22.92 -17.98 -14.07
C GLY A 212 24.41 -18.29 -13.98
N VAL A 213 24.81 -19.19 -13.11
CA VAL A 213 26.21 -19.61 -12.92
C VAL A 213 26.76 -20.33 -14.16
N ARG A 214 25.99 -21.22 -14.81
CA ARG A 214 26.38 -21.85 -16.03
C ARG A 214 26.62 -20.90 -17.20
N LYS A 215 26.09 -19.68 -17.15
CA LYS A 215 26.21 -18.67 -18.20
C LYS A 215 27.26 -17.57 -17.86
N SER A 216 28.19 -17.85 -16.94
CA SER A 216 29.26 -16.91 -16.56
C SER A 216 28.73 -15.59 -15.96
N LYS A 217 27.52 -15.56 -15.39
CA LYS A 217 27.05 -14.41 -14.61
C LYS A 217 27.80 -14.37 -13.29
N ASN A 218 28.45 -13.24 -13.01
CA ASN A 218 29.27 -13.06 -11.80
C ASN A 218 28.45 -12.76 -10.55
N SER A 219 27.13 -12.52 -10.68
CA SER A 219 26.25 -12.23 -9.55
C SER A 219 24.80 -12.53 -9.87
N SER A 220 24.01 -12.81 -8.85
CA SER A 220 22.56 -12.98 -8.97
C SER A 220 21.84 -12.19 -7.90
N ILE A 221 20.70 -11.59 -8.25
CA ILE A 221 19.82 -10.88 -7.33
C ILE A 221 18.47 -11.58 -7.30
N VAL A 222 18.00 -11.90 -6.10
CA VAL A 222 16.71 -12.53 -5.85
C VAL A 222 15.87 -11.58 -4.98
N LEU A 223 14.73 -11.16 -5.49
CA LEU A 223 13.76 -10.37 -4.70
C LEU A 223 12.92 -11.33 -3.85
N VAL A 224 12.74 -11.02 -2.58
CA VAL A 224 12.01 -11.88 -1.65
C VAL A 224 10.97 -11.05 -0.91
N SER A 225 9.71 -11.48 -0.92
CA SER A 225 8.70 -10.87 -0.05
C SER A 225 9.04 -11.08 1.43
N GLU A 226 8.70 -10.10 2.27
CA GLU A 226 8.98 -10.14 3.71
C GLU A 226 8.46 -11.44 4.36
N SER A 227 9.14 -11.86 5.44
CA SER A 227 8.79 -13.08 6.16
C SER A 227 7.39 -13.00 6.77
N LYS A 228 6.74 -14.17 6.88
CA LYS A 228 5.49 -14.32 7.62
C LYS A 228 5.71 -14.10 9.11
N LYS A 229 4.61 -13.89 9.85
CA LYS A 229 4.64 -13.69 11.31
C LYS A 229 5.24 -14.86 12.09
N ASP A 230 5.22 -16.07 11.53
CA ASP A 230 5.82 -17.28 12.11
C ASP A 230 7.33 -17.39 11.85
N GLY A 231 7.94 -16.39 11.17
CA GLY A 231 9.36 -16.35 10.83
C GLY A 231 9.73 -17.22 9.62
N THR A 232 8.76 -17.83 8.94
CA THR A 232 9.01 -18.58 7.71
C THR A 232 9.02 -17.65 6.50
N GLY A 233 9.88 -17.94 5.54
CA GLY A 233 10.11 -17.06 4.38
C GLY A 233 11.01 -15.88 4.73
N GLY A 234 11.05 -14.89 3.82
CA GLY A 234 11.97 -13.76 3.92
C GLY A 234 13.39 -14.09 3.46
N ALA A 235 14.18 -13.04 3.23
CA ALA A 235 15.47 -13.18 2.56
C ALA A 235 16.49 -14.02 3.38
N GLN A 236 16.48 -13.85 4.70
CA GLN A 236 17.42 -14.59 5.55
C GLN A 236 17.14 -16.10 5.52
N TYR A 237 15.88 -16.50 5.59
CA TYR A 237 15.48 -17.91 5.53
C TYR A 237 15.97 -18.57 4.23
N TYR A 238 15.79 -17.94 3.09
CA TYR A 238 16.23 -18.49 1.81
C TYR A 238 17.75 -18.46 1.63
N ALA A 239 18.43 -17.44 2.17
CA ALA A 239 19.89 -17.38 2.14
C ALA A 239 20.52 -18.49 2.98
N ASP A 240 20.06 -18.71 4.20
CA ASP A 240 20.57 -19.75 5.10
C ASP A 240 20.35 -21.15 4.51
N ARG A 241 19.18 -21.38 3.94
CA ARG A 241 18.83 -22.64 3.28
C ARG A 241 19.70 -22.87 2.05
N LEU A 242 19.93 -21.84 1.24
CA LEU A 242 20.80 -21.96 0.07
C LEU A 242 22.23 -22.36 0.47
N ILE A 243 22.84 -21.69 1.43
CA ILE A 243 24.20 -21.97 1.90
C ILE A 243 24.30 -23.40 2.47
N HIS A 244 23.25 -23.85 3.16
CA HIS A 244 23.22 -25.21 3.73
C HIS A 244 23.14 -26.29 2.65
N GLU A 245 22.33 -26.08 1.61
CA GLU A 245 22.13 -27.05 0.52
C GLU A 245 23.22 -26.98 -0.56
N TYR A 246 23.80 -25.79 -0.76
CA TYR A 246 24.80 -25.49 -1.79
C TYR A 246 25.97 -24.67 -1.20
N PRO A 247 26.89 -25.27 -0.43
CA PRO A 247 27.95 -24.57 0.28
C PRO A 247 28.96 -23.81 -0.60
N GLU A 248 28.96 -24.11 -1.91
CA GLU A 248 29.80 -23.43 -2.90
C GLU A 248 29.37 -22.00 -3.21
N TYR A 249 28.13 -21.59 -2.80
CA TYR A 249 27.62 -20.23 -3.02
C TYR A 249 27.83 -19.35 -1.81
N GLU A 250 28.14 -18.09 -2.05
CA GLU A 250 28.16 -17.05 -1.06
C GLU A 250 26.89 -16.18 -1.15
N ALA A 251 26.03 -16.23 -0.13
CA ALA A 251 24.83 -15.41 -0.07
C ALA A 251 25.02 -14.14 0.77
N ARG A 252 24.32 -13.08 0.36
CA ARG A 252 24.20 -11.82 1.11
C ARG A 252 22.74 -11.45 1.20
N VAL A 253 22.35 -10.88 2.34
CA VAL A 253 20.97 -10.45 2.59
C VAL A 253 20.92 -8.94 2.76
N THR A 254 19.95 -8.33 2.14
CA THR A 254 19.60 -6.92 2.33
C THR A 254 18.10 -6.81 2.58
N ILE A 255 17.71 -6.24 3.73
CA ILE A 255 16.31 -6.02 4.08
C ILE A 255 16.02 -4.53 3.91
N LEU A 256 15.20 -4.17 2.92
CA LEU A 256 14.90 -2.76 2.64
C LEU A 256 13.95 -2.14 3.69
N GLY A 257 13.05 -2.93 4.24
CA GLY A 257 12.17 -2.53 5.33
C GLY A 257 11.43 -1.21 5.06
N HIS A 258 11.38 -0.34 6.06
CA HIS A 258 10.58 0.89 6.03
C HIS A 258 11.08 1.99 5.07
N LEU A 259 12.22 1.85 4.41
CA LEU A 259 12.63 2.74 3.32
C LEU A 259 11.54 2.84 2.23
N GLN A 260 10.83 1.73 2.01
CA GLN A 260 9.78 1.62 0.99
C GLN A 260 8.50 2.41 1.32
N ARG A 261 8.31 2.83 2.58
CA ARG A 261 7.16 3.63 3.01
C ARG A 261 7.39 5.12 2.93
N GLY A 262 8.65 5.53 2.81
CA GLY A 262 9.06 6.92 2.80
C GLY A 262 9.24 7.48 1.38
N GLY A 263 9.74 8.69 1.33
CA GLY A 263 10.14 9.36 0.10
C GLY A 263 9.08 10.30 -0.48
N ILE A 264 9.53 11.04 -1.47
CA ILE A 264 8.71 11.98 -2.24
C ILE A 264 7.84 11.16 -3.20
N PRO A 265 6.50 11.30 -3.18
CA PRO A 265 5.65 10.54 -4.08
C PRO A 265 5.95 10.84 -5.55
N THR A 266 5.98 9.81 -6.39
CA THR A 266 6.15 9.91 -7.84
C THR A 266 5.02 10.70 -8.48
N ALA A 267 5.19 11.08 -9.74
CA ALA A 267 4.12 11.72 -10.51
C ALA A 267 2.87 10.82 -10.60
N ASN A 268 3.07 9.50 -10.78
CA ASN A 268 1.98 8.54 -10.87
C ASN A 268 1.15 8.50 -9.57
N ASP A 269 1.80 8.38 -8.42
CA ASP A 269 1.09 8.37 -7.12
C ASP A 269 0.38 9.70 -6.83
N ARG A 270 0.97 10.85 -7.20
CA ARG A 270 0.29 12.15 -7.03
C ARG A 270 -0.93 12.29 -7.93
N ILE A 271 -0.85 11.85 -9.19
CA ILE A 271 -1.96 11.90 -10.14
C ILE A 271 -3.06 10.93 -9.70
N LEU A 272 -2.70 9.69 -9.38
CA LEU A 272 -3.64 8.70 -8.88
C LEU A 272 -4.38 9.20 -7.63
N ALA A 273 -3.64 9.65 -6.61
CA ALA A 273 -4.21 10.18 -5.37
C ALA A 273 -5.14 11.38 -5.62
N SER A 274 -4.79 12.26 -6.56
CA SER A 274 -5.60 13.41 -6.93
C SER A 274 -6.89 12.98 -7.63
N ARG A 275 -6.82 12.06 -8.59
CA ARG A 275 -7.99 11.50 -9.30
C ARG A 275 -8.95 10.81 -8.34
N LEU A 276 -8.42 9.93 -7.48
CA LEU A 276 -9.24 9.19 -6.51
C LEU A 276 -9.87 10.13 -5.47
N GLY A 277 -9.12 11.15 -5.00
CA GLY A 277 -9.64 12.11 -4.04
C GLY A 277 -10.79 12.97 -4.57
N VAL A 278 -10.72 13.40 -5.83
CA VAL A 278 -11.83 14.11 -6.50
C VAL A 278 -13.01 13.16 -6.69
N ALA A 279 -12.75 11.95 -7.20
CA ALA A 279 -13.80 10.94 -7.45
C ALA A 279 -14.54 10.53 -6.16
N ALA A 280 -13.86 10.55 -4.99
CA ALA A 280 -14.51 10.28 -3.71
C ALA A 280 -15.57 11.30 -3.33
N ILE A 281 -15.34 12.57 -3.63
CA ILE A 281 -16.32 13.64 -3.40
C ILE A 281 -17.49 13.55 -4.39
N GLU A 282 -17.20 13.29 -5.67
CA GLU A 282 -18.25 13.07 -6.65
C GLU A 282 -19.11 11.83 -6.32
N ALA A 283 -18.48 10.74 -5.86
CA ALA A 283 -19.19 9.56 -5.39
C ALA A 283 -20.19 9.89 -4.27
N LEU A 284 -19.79 10.67 -3.26
CA LEU A 284 -20.67 11.10 -2.18
C LEU A 284 -21.82 12.00 -2.69
N LYS A 285 -21.56 12.89 -3.66
CA LYS A 285 -22.59 13.71 -4.31
C LYS A 285 -23.62 12.86 -5.02
N ASP A 286 -23.16 11.82 -5.71
CA ASP A 286 -24.01 10.88 -6.45
C ASP A 286 -24.69 9.85 -5.54
N GLY A 287 -24.53 10.00 -4.21
CA GLY A 287 -25.15 9.13 -3.21
C GLY A 287 -24.49 7.76 -3.06
N GLN A 288 -23.32 7.57 -3.66
CA GLN A 288 -22.52 6.36 -3.41
C GLN A 288 -22.02 6.35 -1.97
N ARG A 289 -22.05 5.18 -1.35
CA ARG A 289 -21.61 5.01 0.04
C ARG A 289 -21.07 3.59 0.25
N ASN A 290 -20.17 3.46 1.23
CA ASN A 290 -19.61 2.18 1.63
C ASN A 290 -18.85 1.48 0.49
N VAL A 291 -18.14 2.30 -0.31
CA VAL A 291 -17.34 1.88 -1.45
C VAL A 291 -15.91 2.39 -1.35
N MET A 292 -14.98 1.60 -1.88
CA MET A 292 -13.63 2.04 -2.20
C MET A 292 -13.62 2.60 -3.63
N ILE A 293 -12.99 3.74 -3.81
CA ILE A 293 -12.70 4.28 -5.15
C ILE A 293 -11.43 3.61 -5.65
N GLY A 294 -11.51 2.92 -6.77
CA GLY A 294 -10.36 2.29 -7.43
C GLY A 294 -10.17 2.78 -8.86
N VAL A 295 -9.12 2.30 -9.49
CA VAL A 295 -8.85 2.47 -10.93
C VAL A 295 -8.74 1.08 -11.55
N LYS A 296 -9.46 0.86 -12.66
CA LYS A 296 -9.36 -0.35 -13.47
C LYS A 296 -9.36 0.02 -14.94
N ASN A 297 -8.35 -0.41 -15.67
CA ASN A 297 -8.13 -0.02 -17.08
C ASN A 297 -8.23 1.50 -17.28
N ASP A 298 -7.55 2.25 -16.40
CA ASP A 298 -7.53 3.72 -16.34
C ASP A 298 -8.90 4.40 -16.08
N GLN A 299 -9.93 3.65 -15.75
CA GLN A 299 -11.25 4.15 -15.40
C GLN A 299 -11.49 4.12 -13.89
N ILE A 300 -12.17 5.14 -13.36
CA ILE A 300 -12.61 5.13 -11.96
C ILE A 300 -13.71 4.09 -11.78
N VAL A 301 -13.56 3.27 -10.74
CA VAL A 301 -14.52 2.24 -10.36
C VAL A 301 -14.89 2.36 -8.88
N TYR A 302 -16.13 1.95 -8.56
CA TYR A 302 -16.65 1.91 -7.20
C TYR A 302 -16.73 0.45 -6.73
N VAL A 303 -15.94 0.10 -5.75
CA VAL A 303 -15.84 -1.27 -5.26
C VAL A 303 -16.46 -1.34 -3.86
N PRO A 304 -17.54 -2.11 -3.64
CA PRO A 304 -18.11 -2.27 -2.31
C PRO A 304 -17.04 -2.74 -1.30
N PHE A 305 -17.03 -2.19 -0.09
CA PHE A 305 -16.02 -2.51 0.92
C PHE A 305 -15.91 -4.02 1.18
N ASN A 306 -17.03 -4.72 1.24
CA ASN A 306 -17.03 -6.17 1.46
C ASN A 306 -16.30 -6.95 0.36
N LYS A 307 -16.28 -6.45 -0.88
CA LYS A 307 -15.49 -7.05 -1.97
C LYS A 307 -14.03 -6.62 -1.89
N ALA A 308 -13.76 -5.33 -1.68
CA ALA A 308 -12.40 -4.80 -1.60
C ALA A 308 -11.57 -5.46 -0.49
N ILE A 309 -12.22 -5.83 0.64
CA ILE A 309 -11.55 -6.34 1.85
C ILE A 309 -11.46 -7.87 1.88
N ARG A 310 -12.46 -8.58 1.33
CA ARG A 310 -12.59 -10.04 1.50
C ARG A 310 -12.12 -10.86 0.33
N VAL A 311 -11.96 -10.24 -0.83
CA VAL A 311 -11.50 -10.94 -2.04
C VAL A 311 -10.01 -10.64 -2.20
N ASP A 312 -9.20 -11.68 -2.28
CA ASP A 312 -7.77 -11.53 -2.56
C ASP A 312 -7.58 -11.01 -3.99
N LYS A 313 -6.72 -10.02 -4.15
CA LYS A 313 -6.30 -9.56 -5.47
C LYS A 313 -5.37 -10.62 -6.06
N PRO A 314 -5.71 -11.20 -7.23
CA PRO A 314 -4.86 -12.22 -7.82
C PRO A 314 -3.56 -11.60 -8.31
N ILE A 315 -2.45 -12.34 -8.11
CA ILE A 315 -1.16 -12.00 -8.73
C ILE A 315 -1.26 -12.19 -10.24
N ASP A 316 -0.56 -11.36 -10.99
CA ASP A 316 -0.52 -11.46 -12.44
C ASP A 316 0.43 -12.60 -12.88
N ARG A 317 -0.13 -13.70 -13.35
CA ARG A 317 0.62 -14.87 -13.82
C ARG A 317 1.36 -14.62 -15.14
N GLU A 318 0.89 -13.67 -15.96
CA GLU A 318 1.60 -13.29 -17.19
C GLU A 318 2.93 -12.64 -16.81
N LEU A 319 2.97 -11.78 -15.80
CA LEU A 319 4.19 -11.17 -15.30
C LEU A 319 5.16 -12.20 -14.68
N ILE A 320 4.67 -13.27 -14.06
CA ILE A 320 5.53 -14.38 -13.62
C ILE A 320 6.20 -15.03 -14.84
N ASN A 321 5.45 -15.26 -15.92
CA ASN A 321 6.03 -15.79 -17.15
C ASN A 321 7.04 -14.83 -17.78
N VAL A 322 6.76 -13.53 -17.80
CA VAL A 322 7.71 -12.50 -18.27
C VAL A 322 9.02 -12.58 -17.46
N LEU A 323 8.94 -12.65 -16.13
CA LEU A 323 10.13 -12.79 -15.28
C LEU A 323 10.92 -14.06 -15.64
N ASN A 324 10.25 -15.19 -15.79
CA ASN A 324 10.89 -16.47 -16.15
C ASN A 324 11.59 -16.42 -17.51
N VAL A 325 11.01 -15.73 -18.49
CA VAL A 325 11.62 -15.55 -19.82
C VAL A 325 12.85 -14.65 -19.76
N LEU A 326 12.79 -13.58 -18.93
CA LEU A 326 13.87 -12.59 -18.85
C LEU A 326 15.03 -13.03 -17.95
N SER A 327 14.84 -14.01 -17.08
CA SER A 327 15.85 -14.51 -16.14
C SER A 327 16.82 -15.55 -16.73
N ILE A 328 16.83 -15.73 -18.07
CA ILE A 328 17.74 -16.64 -18.78
C ILE A 328 19.15 -16.09 -18.98
#